data_a4788595f0c80377ea9357261d4c9755
#
_entry.id   a4788595f0c80377ea9357261d4c9755
#
_cell.length_a   1.000
_cell.length_b   1.000
_cell.length_c   1.000
_cell.angle_alpha   90.00
_cell.angle_beta   90.00
_cell.angle_gamma   90.00
#
_symmetry.space_group_name_H-M   'P 1'
#
loop_
_entity.id
_entity.type
_entity.pdbx_description
1 polymer ?
#
loop_
_entity_poly.entity_id
_entity_poly.type
_entity_poly.pdbx_seq_one_letter_code
_entity_poly.pdbx_strand_id
1 'polypeptide(L)'
;MRRRDIYLIFILIIFIAGFSSYHYLFNIYEVTYKITPYKLYADNTSTLVIEAVPINSFGWKAPFRKPLTEFTFNEGKDLVEVVFLDNDNRILKLRAKGKSGIVSVTIKTKYSLFPSTIEIIIEPTVV
;
A
#
# COMPACT_ATOMS: atom_id res chain seq x y z
N MET A 1 -17.76 47.57 -11.19
CA MET A 1 -16.59 46.70 -11.04
C MET A 1 -15.65 46.94 -12.20
N ARG A 2 -14.42 47.26 -11.92
CA ARG A 2 -13.40 47.47 -12.96
C ARG A 2 -12.95 46.14 -13.54
N ARG A 3 -12.56 46.11 -14.83
CA ARG A 3 -12.02 44.89 -15.46
C ARG A 3 -10.84 44.31 -14.69
N ARG A 4 -10.01 45.16 -14.13
CA ARG A 4 -8.85 44.77 -13.32
C ARG A 4 -9.29 43.93 -12.11
N ASP A 5 -10.35 44.33 -11.44
CA ASP A 5 -10.86 43.65 -10.26
C ASP A 5 -11.41 42.26 -10.61
N ILE A 6 -12.04 42.14 -11.76
CA ILE A 6 -12.55 40.85 -12.28
C ILE A 6 -11.37 39.90 -12.56
N TYR A 7 -10.30 40.39 -13.17
CA TYR A 7 -9.11 39.56 -13.43
C TYR A 7 -8.43 39.12 -12.14
N LEU A 8 -8.34 40.00 -11.14
CA LEU A 8 -7.75 39.66 -9.85
C LEU A 8 -8.56 38.58 -9.13
N ILE A 9 -9.88 38.65 -9.15
CA ILE A 9 -10.77 37.64 -8.56
C ILE A 9 -10.60 36.32 -9.30
N PHE A 10 -10.52 36.35 -10.62
CA PHE A 10 -10.34 35.15 -11.44
C PHE A 10 -9.02 34.45 -11.13
N ILE A 11 -7.94 35.20 -11.03
CA ILE A 11 -6.61 34.68 -10.66
C ILE A 11 -6.65 34.08 -9.26
N LEU A 12 -7.30 34.74 -8.31
CA LEU A 12 -7.44 34.24 -6.94
C LEU A 12 -8.18 32.90 -6.89
N ILE A 13 -9.27 32.78 -7.66
CA ILE A 13 -10.04 31.52 -7.75
C ILE A 13 -9.18 30.41 -8.33
N ILE A 14 -8.40 30.69 -9.37
CA ILE A 14 -7.49 29.72 -9.98
C ILE A 14 -6.42 29.27 -8.97
N PHE A 15 -5.86 30.18 -8.19
CA PHE A 15 -4.88 29.85 -7.16
C PHE A 15 -5.47 28.96 -6.08
N ILE A 16 -6.67 29.27 -5.59
CA ILE A 16 -7.34 28.47 -4.57
C ILE A 16 -7.67 27.07 -5.11
N ALA A 17 -8.20 27.01 -6.33
CA ALA A 17 -8.52 25.73 -6.96
C ALA A 17 -7.26 24.87 -7.19
N GLY A 18 -6.18 25.48 -7.65
CA GLY A 18 -4.91 24.80 -7.86
C GLY A 18 -4.31 24.28 -6.56
N PHE A 19 -4.29 25.10 -5.52
CA PHE A 19 -3.78 24.70 -4.21
C PHE A 19 -4.60 23.59 -3.59
N SER A 20 -5.93 23.68 -3.64
CA SER A 20 -6.82 22.65 -3.13
C SER A 20 -6.66 21.33 -3.89
N SER A 21 -6.58 21.41 -5.22
CA SER A 21 -6.36 20.22 -6.05
C SER A 21 -5.02 19.56 -5.75
N TYR A 22 -3.97 20.34 -5.59
CA TYR A 22 -2.65 19.84 -5.20
C TYR A 22 -2.73 19.11 -3.87
N HIS A 23 -3.35 19.74 -2.87
CA HIS A 23 -3.50 19.16 -1.53
C HIS A 23 -4.22 17.81 -1.56
N TYR A 24 -5.38 17.73 -2.22
CA TYR A 24 -6.17 16.50 -2.28
C TYR A 24 -5.62 15.45 -3.23
N LEU A 25 -4.95 15.86 -4.28
CA LEU A 25 -4.40 14.93 -5.27
C LEU A 25 -3.12 14.25 -4.77
N PHE A 26 -2.24 14.97 -4.10
CA PHE A 26 -0.92 14.49 -3.69
C PHE A 26 -0.88 13.95 -2.26
N ASN A 27 -1.83 14.33 -1.40
CA ASN A 27 -1.84 13.81 -0.04
C ASN A 27 -2.40 12.40 0.02
N ILE A 28 -1.82 11.61 0.92
CA ILE A 28 -2.28 10.25 1.16
C ILE A 28 -3.47 10.31 2.09
N TYR A 29 -4.62 9.84 1.61
CA TYR A 29 -5.84 9.70 2.39
C TYR A 29 -5.87 8.36 3.14
N GLU A 30 -5.48 7.28 2.44
CA GLU A 30 -5.39 5.95 3.01
C GLU A 30 -4.33 5.14 2.26
N VAL A 31 -3.96 4.00 2.82
CA VAL A 31 -3.05 3.05 2.17
C VAL A 31 -3.82 1.75 1.96
N THR A 32 -3.89 1.30 0.72
CA THR A 32 -4.49 0.01 0.37
C THR A 32 -3.39 -1.01 0.11
N TYR A 33 -3.72 -2.29 0.22
CA TYR A 33 -2.77 -3.37 0.06
C TYR A 33 -3.22 -4.28 -1.07
N LYS A 34 -2.31 -4.52 -2.02
CA LYS A 34 -2.54 -5.39 -3.15
C LYS A 34 -1.73 -6.67 -2.95
N ILE A 35 -2.42 -7.81 -2.92
CA ILE A 35 -1.82 -9.12 -2.70
C ILE A 35 -1.99 -9.94 -3.96
N THR A 36 -0.89 -10.44 -4.51
CA THR A 36 -0.92 -11.22 -5.75
C THR A 36 0.10 -12.36 -5.71
N PRO A 37 -0.29 -13.61 -5.91
CA PRO A 37 -1.64 -14.14 -5.76
C PRO A 37 -2.10 -14.07 -4.31
N TYR A 38 -3.37 -14.29 -4.01
CA TYR A 38 -3.87 -14.16 -2.64
C TYR A 38 -3.61 -15.38 -1.74
N LYS A 39 -3.03 -16.44 -2.27
CA LYS A 39 -2.61 -17.60 -1.48
C LYS A 39 -1.35 -18.26 -2.05
N LEU A 40 -0.65 -19.00 -1.20
CA LEU A 40 0.57 -19.71 -1.54
C LEU A 40 0.36 -21.22 -1.51
N TYR A 41 1.23 -21.92 -2.20
CA TYR A 41 1.32 -23.39 -2.14
C TYR A 41 2.65 -23.79 -1.49
N ALA A 42 2.65 -24.88 -0.75
CA ALA A 42 3.81 -25.36 0.01
C ALA A 42 4.79 -26.13 -0.89
N ASP A 43 5.40 -25.47 -1.86
CA ASP A 43 6.23 -26.09 -2.90
C ASP A 43 7.64 -25.50 -3.05
N ASN A 44 8.10 -24.64 -2.17
CA ASN A 44 9.40 -23.95 -2.23
C ASN A 44 9.59 -23.00 -3.43
N THR A 45 8.65 -22.92 -4.35
CA THR A 45 8.75 -22.08 -5.55
C THR A 45 7.66 -21.01 -5.63
N SER A 46 6.53 -21.24 -4.99
CA SER A 46 5.42 -20.28 -4.99
C SER A 46 5.81 -19.01 -4.25
N THR A 47 5.52 -17.88 -4.89
CA THR A 47 5.79 -16.57 -4.33
C THR A 47 4.52 -15.74 -4.25
N LEU A 48 4.49 -14.82 -3.28
CA LEU A 48 3.38 -13.91 -3.07
C LEU A 48 3.95 -12.51 -2.87
N VAL A 49 3.30 -11.53 -3.47
CA VAL A 49 3.71 -10.12 -3.38
C VAL A 49 2.63 -9.33 -2.66
N ILE A 50 3.02 -8.61 -1.64
CA ILE A 50 2.17 -7.63 -0.95
C ILE A 50 2.68 -6.25 -1.30
N GLU A 51 1.84 -5.45 -1.93
CA GLU A 51 2.17 -4.08 -2.30
C GLU A 51 1.29 -3.09 -1.55
N ALA A 52 1.91 -2.12 -0.89
CA ALA A 52 1.22 -1.03 -0.23
C ALA A 52 1.07 0.13 -1.21
N VAL A 53 -0.15 0.55 -1.47
CA VAL A 53 -0.46 1.61 -2.44
C VAL A 53 -1.07 2.79 -1.70
N PRO A 54 -0.42 3.96 -1.71
CA PRO A 54 -1.00 5.17 -1.12
C PRO A 54 -2.09 5.71 -2.05
N ILE A 55 -3.25 5.99 -1.47
CA ILE A 55 -4.42 6.47 -2.20
C ILE A 55 -4.75 7.89 -1.74
N ASN A 56 -5.02 8.78 -2.69
CA ASN A 56 -5.43 10.15 -2.39
C ASN A 56 -6.93 10.23 -2.08
N SER A 57 -7.42 11.45 -1.80
CA SER A 57 -8.83 11.68 -1.47
C SER A 57 -9.80 11.39 -2.62
N PHE A 58 -9.30 11.27 -3.85
CA PHE A 58 -10.10 10.93 -5.03
C PHE A 58 -10.15 9.42 -5.30
N GLY A 59 -9.47 8.62 -4.50
CA GLY A 59 -9.41 7.17 -4.71
C GLY A 59 -8.35 6.73 -5.72
N TRP A 60 -7.46 7.61 -6.12
CA TRP A 60 -6.37 7.33 -7.06
C TRP A 60 -5.05 7.15 -6.31
N LYS A 61 -4.10 6.48 -6.96
CA LYS A 61 -2.74 6.38 -6.43
C LYS A 61 -2.15 7.78 -6.26
N ALA A 62 -1.73 8.13 -5.05
CA ALA A 62 -1.11 9.41 -4.77
C ALA A 62 0.24 9.53 -5.49
N PRO A 63 0.41 10.48 -6.43
CA PRO A 63 1.65 10.58 -7.20
C PRO A 63 2.83 11.01 -6.32
N PHE A 64 3.99 10.40 -6.57
CA PHE A 64 5.26 10.75 -5.91
C PHE A 64 5.25 10.62 -4.38
N ARG A 65 4.31 9.86 -3.82
CA ARG A 65 4.21 9.66 -2.36
C ARG A 65 4.56 8.22 -2.00
N LYS A 66 5.14 8.08 -0.81
CA LYS A 66 5.51 6.79 -0.22
C LYS A 66 4.52 6.44 0.88
N PRO A 67 4.06 5.19 0.96
CA PRO A 67 3.10 4.78 1.99
C PRO A 67 3.70 4.68 3.40
N LEU A 68 5.00 4.71 3.57
CA LEU A 68 5.71 4.61 4.84
C LEU A 68 5.19 3.45 5.68
N THR A 69 5.24 2.25 5.11
CA THR A 69 4.74 1.03 5.71
C THR A 69 5.82 0.27 6.46
N GLU A 70 5.40 -0.50 7.45
CA GLU A 70 6.23 -1.41 8.20
C GLU A 70 5.52 -2.75 8.30
N PHE A 71 6.22 -3.83 7.92
CA PHE A 71 5.69 -5.19 7.93
C PHE A 71 6.21 -5.94 9.14
N THR A 72 5.30 -6.54 9.90
CA THR A 72 5.64 -7.37 11.06
C THR A 72 4.94 -8.71 10.95
N PHE A 73 5.69 -9.80 11.13
CA PHE A 73 5.12 -11.13 11.16
C PHE A 73 4.63 -11.45 12.56
N ASN A 74 3.33 -11.67 12.72
CA ASN A 74 2.73 -12.07 13.99
C ASN A 74 2.81 -13.58 14.17
N GLU A 75 2.63 -14.35 13.08
CA GLU A 75 2.54 -15.79 13.12
C GLU A 75 3.02 -16.35 11.78
N GLY A 76 3.64 -17.52 11.83
CA GLY A 76 4.03 -18.25 10.63
C GLY A 76 5.26 -17.72 9.91
N LYS A 77 6.09 -16.92 10.55
CA LYS A 77 7.32 -16.39 9.95
C LYS A 77 8.25 -17.48 9.42
N ASP A 78 8.29 -18.61 10.10
CA ASP A 78 9.12 -19.76 9.73
C ASP A 78 8.57 -20.54 8.52
N LEU A 79 7.34 -20.28 8.12
CA LEU A 79 6.70 -20.92 6.95
C LEU A 79 7.07 -20.27 5.63
N VAL A 80 7.60 -19.05 5.67
CA VAL A 80 7.94 -18.27 4.48
C VAL A 80 9.33 -17.66 4.60
N GLU A 81 9.89 -17.33 3.44
CA GLU A 81 11.15 -16.62 3.32
C GLU A 81 10.89 -15.27 2.66
N VAL A 82 11.46 -14.20 3.22
CA VAL A 82 11.40 -12.88 2.60
C VAL A 82 12.42 -12.85 1.45
N VAL A 83 11.91 -12.84 0.23
CA VAL A 83 12.73 -12.82 -0.98
C VAL A 83 13.15 -11.41 -1.34
N PHE A 84 12.25 -10.46 -1.12
CA PHE A 84 12.48 -9.07 -1.47
C PHE A 84 11.68 -8.17 -0.55
N LEU A 85 12.32 -7.10 -0.08
CA LEU A 85 11.68 -6.01 0.65
C LEU A 85 12.21 -4.72 0.06
N ASP A 86 11.32 -3.89 -0.48
CA ASP A 86 11.68 -2.62 -1.07
C ASP A 86 12.27 -1.67 -0.01
N ASN A 87 13.21 -0.82 -0.42
CA ASN A 87 13.85 0.17 0.47
C ASN A 87 12.85 1.08 1.16
N ASP A 88 11.73 1.36 0.51
CA ASP A 88 10.64 2.17 1.06
C ASP A 88 9.58 1.34 1.79
N ASN A 89 9.80 0.03 1.95
CA ASN A 89 8.86 -0.91 2.56
C ASN A 89 7.47 -0.91 1.89
N ARG A 90 7.43 -0.69 0.57
CA ARG A 90 6.19 -0.70 -0.20
C ARG A 90 5.82 -2.08 -0.73
N ILE A 91 6.84 -2.88 -1.01
CA ILE A 91 6.67 -4.19 -1.64
C ILE A 91 7.37 -5.23 -0.79
N LEU A 92 6.61 -6.24 -0.38
CA LEU A 92 7.12 -7.40 0.33
C LEU A 92 6.84 -8.64 -0.50
N LYS A 93 7.89 -9.36 -0.87
CA LYS A 93 7.78 -10.61 -1.63
C LYS A 93 8.18 -11.77 -0.75
N LEU A 94 7.27 -12.74 -0.62
CA LEU A 94 7.44 -13.94 0.21
C LEU A 94 7.45 -15.18 -0.66
N ARG A 95 8.23 -16.16 -0.23
CA ARG A 95 8.28 -17.49 -0.87
C ARG A 95 7.98 -18.55 0.17
N ALA A 96 7.16 -19.52 -0.19
CA ALA A 96 6.86 -20.67 0.67
C ALA A 96 8.09 -21.58 0.83
N LYS A 97 8.20 -22.20 2.02
CA LYS A 97 9.31 -23.09 2.36
C LYS A 97 8.94 -24.59 2.35
N GLY A 98 7.87 -24.95 1.68
CA GLY A 98 7.44 -26.34 1.60
C GLY A 98 6.57 -26.82 2.75
N LYS A 99 6.14 -25.93 3.63
CA LYS A 99 5.23 -26.24 4.74
C LYS A 99 3.92 -25.49 4.57
N SER A 100 2.79 -26.17 4.85
CA SER A 100 1.48 -25.54 4.87
C SER A 100 1.19 -24.89 6.21
N GLY A 101 0.28 -23.93 6.22
CA GLY A 101 -0.11 -23.23 7.43
C GLY A 101 -0.68 -21.85 7.13
N ILE A 102 -0.75 -21.01 8.15
CA ILE A 102 -1.25 -19.64 8.05
C ILE A 102 -0.14 -18.69 8.47
N VAL A 103 0.11 -17.70 7.63
CA VAL A 103 1.05 -16.59 7.92
C VAL A 103 0.23 -15.34 8.19
N SER A 104 0.45 -14.72 9.34
CA SER A 104 -0.19 -13.47 9.70
C SER A 104 0.82 -12.34 9.64
N VAL A 105 0.54 -11.33 8.83
CA VAL A 105 1.40 -10.17 8.65
C VAL A 105 0.62 -8.92 9.07
N THR A 106 1.19 -8.18 10.00
CA THR A 106 0.64 -6.88 10.39
C THR A 106 1.37 -5.78 9.63
N ILE A 107 0.61 -4.92 8.98
CA ILE A 107 1.13 -3.79 8.22
C ILE A 107 0.71 -2.51 8.91
N LYS A 108 1.71 -1.76 9.34
CA LYS A 108 1.51 -0.47 10.01
C LYS A 108 1.98 0.63 9.10
N THR A 109 1.18 1.68 8.98
CA THR A 109 1.56 2.87 8.22
C THR A 109 1.24 4.13 9.02
N LYS A 110 2.03 5.17 8.79
CA LYS A 110 1.82 6.49 9.40
C LYS A 110 0.45 7.09 9.05
N TYR A 111 -0.14 6.68 7.93
CA TYR A 111 -1.38 7.24 7.40
C TYR A 111 -2.64 6.49 7.83
N SER A 112 -2.52 5.47 8.65
CA SER A 112 -3.65 4.71 9.19
C SER A 112 -3.62 4.75 10.71
N LEU A 113 -4.79 4.92 11.32
CA LEU A 113 -4.93 4.92 12.78
C LEU A 113 -4.66 3.54 13.39
N PHE A 114 -5.05 2.49 12.66
CA PHE A 114 -4.91 1.12 13.13
C PHE A 114 -4.08 0.31 12.14
N PRO A 115 -3.23 -0.60 12.64
CA PRO A 115 -2.51 -1.52 11.76
C PRO A 115 -3.48 -2.48 11.08
N SER A 116 -3.15 -2.88 9.86
CA SER A 116 -3.91 -3.88 9.11
C SER A 116 -3.23 -5.22 9.23
N THR A 117 -4.02 -6.27 9.48
CA THR A 117 -3.52 -7.63 9.54
C THR A 117 -3.99 -8.41 8.33
N ILE A 118 -3.06 -9.04 7.63
CA ILE A 118 -3.32 -9.87 6.46
C ILE A 118 -2.97 -11.31 6.82
N GLU A 119 -3.92 -12.22 6.57
CA GLU A 119 -3.69 -13.65 6.72
C GLU A 119 -3.42 -14.28 5.36
N ILE A 120 -2.31 -14.97 5.24
CA ILE A 120 -1.90 -15.68 4.04
C ILE A 120 -2.03 -17.17 4.30
N ILE A 121 -2.84 -17.83 3.51
CA ILE A 121 -3.03 -19.28 3.62
C ILE A 121 -2.04 -19.96 2.69
N ILE A 122 -1.21 -20.86 3.26
CA ILE A 122 -0.32 -21.72 2.50
C ILE A 122 -0.98 -23.09 2.40
N GLU A 123 -1.49 -23.41 1.23
CA GLU A 123 -2.17 -24.69 1.00
C GLU A 123 -1.15 -25.80 0.73
N PRO A 124 -1.42 -27.03 1.20
CA PRO A 124 -0.55 -28.15 0.87
C PRO A 124 -0.58 -28.42 -0.63
N THR A 125 0.58 -28.78 -1.17
CA THR A 125 0.69 -29.16 -2.58
C THR A 125 0.05 -30.53 -2.78
N VAL A 126 -0.90 -30.60 -3.71
CA VAL A 126 -1.53 -31.86 -4.08
C VAL A 126 -0.63 -32.55 -5.09
N VAL A 127 -0.19 -33.73 -4.75
CA VAL A 127 0.65 -34.58 -5.61
C VAL A 127 -0.20 -35.59 -6.34
#